data_93708dc74acadda741ca2e6f602db15d
#
_entry.id   93708dc74acadda741ca2e6f602db15d
#
_cell.length_a   1.000
_cell.length_b   1.000
_cell.length_c   1.000
_cell.angle_alpha   90.00
_cell.angle_beta   90.00
_cell.angle_gamma   90.00
#
_symmetry.space_group_name_H-M   'P 1'
#
loop_
_entity.id
_entity.type
_entity.pdbx_description
1 polymer ?
#
loop_
_entity_poly.entity_id
_entity_poly.type
_entity_poly.pdbx_seq_one_letter_code
_entity_poly.pdbx_strand_id
1 'polypeptide(L)'
;MIINEKANDIVTNLEDAERFSINADASMFAILSKKLYSNPIQSVIRELVSNAIDANIAAGVEIPIQVHFPNTLDNIFYVRDSGIGMDENELRNVFTYGGSNKRDSNAQIGGLGVGAKSPFSITESFTVESAKNGVKRTALCFMGPDGRPRFKMIGEENTSESGTKIYFSVADGYANFIRESVPVFLFSVQMPEILNGVETFCNVADVKNIEEFRKLRKLVEKDSHFCRPHMVGPDKNEYIVTKLLNITSQFFSGNIVVMGGVPYDVDISQVWSENYKVSQMFNFDNYSKVAIFHFPIGSLAFQASREKLNYTEDTKKQLQKRYV
;
A
#
# COMPACT_ATOMS: atom_id res chain seq x y z
N MET A 1 -8.91 -8.96 -8.17
CA MET A 1 -9.53 -9.11 -6.85
C MET A 1 -11.01 -9.34 -7.04
N ILE A 2 -11.47 -10.55 -6.82
CA ILE A 2 -12.89 -10.91 -6.92
C ILE A 2 -13.49 -10.54 -5.55
N ILE A 3 -14.29 -9.49 -5.52
CA ILE A 3 -15.14 -9.20 -4.37
C ILE A 3 -16.31 -10.18 -4.47
N ASN A 4 -16.28 -11.25 -3.67
CA ASN A 4 -17.39 -12.18 -3.55
C ASN A 4 -18.50 -11.53 -2.67
N GLU A 5 -19.10 -10.45 -3.13
CA GLU A 5 -20.42 -10.09 -2.68
C GLU A 5 -21.39 -10.97 -3.46
N LYS A 6 -21.93 -12.01 -2.81
CA LYS A 6 -23.17 -12.63 -3.27
C LYS A 6 -24.24 -11.53 -3.15
N ALA A 7 -24.50 -10.85 -4.26
CA ALA A 7 -25.75 -10.13 -4.40
C ALA A 7 -26.85 -11.18 -4.16
N ASN A 8 -27.65 -10.99 -3.12
CA ASN A 8 -28.91 -11.71 -3.00
C ASN A 8 -29.72 -11.23 -4.21
N ASP A 9 -29.89 -12.09 -5.20
CA ASP A 9 -30.76 -11.85 -6.32
C ASP A 9 -32.19 -11.70 -5.77
N ILE A 10 -32.57 -10.46 -5.52
CA ILE A 10 -33.97 -10.11 -5.37
C ILE A 10 -34.54 -10.19 -6.79
N VAL A 11 -35.12 -11.33 -7.13
CA VAL A 11 -35.85 -11.50 -8.39
C VAL A 11 -37.09 -10.62 -8.30
N THR A 12 -36.98 -9.40 -8.81
CA THR A 12 -38.10 -8.52 -9.09
C THR A 12 -38.22 -8.41 -10.60
N ASN A 13 -39.43 -8.59 -11.13
CA ASN A 13 -39.78 -8.24 -12.52
C ASN A 13 -39.70 -6.72 -12.67
N LEU A 14 -38.48 -6.21 -12.90
CA LEU A 14 -38.19 -4.81 -13.19
C LEU A 14 -37.67 -4.69 -14.63
N GLU A 15 -38.55 -4.95 -15.60
CA GLU A 15 -38.25 -4.87 -17.04
C GLU A 15 -37.86 -3.44 -17.48
N ASP A 16 -38.19 -2.40 -16.66
CA ASP A 16 -37.94 -0.98 -16.96
C ASP A 16 -37.00 -0.28 -15.95
N ALA A 17 -36.13 -1.01 -15.23
CA ALA A 17 -35.23 -0.38 -14.28
C ALA A 17 -34.07 0.38 -14.99
N GLU A 18 -34.04 1.68 -14.84
CA GLU A 18 -32.89 2.51 -15.27
C GLU A 18 -31.69 2.28 -14.34
N ARG A 19 -30.50 2.21 -14.94
CA ARG A 19 -29.25 2.09 -14.18
C ARG A 19 -28.81 3.46 -13.66
N PHE A 20 -28.39 3.53 -12.40
CA PHE A 20 -27.71 4.71 -11.89
C PHE A 20 -26.43 4.95 -12.69
N SER A 21 -26.21 6.19 -13.12
CA SER A 21 -24.98 6.63 -13.77
C SER A 21 -24.14 7.49 -12.81
N ILE A 22 -22.81 7.46 -12.98
CA ILE A 22 -21.90 8.31 -12.22
C ILE A 22 -21.55 9.52 -13.09
N ASN A 23 -21.84 10.72 -12.58
CA ASN A 23 -21.35 11.95 -13.21
C ASN A 23 -19.91 12.19 -12.74
N ALA A 24 -18.94 12.10 -13.66
CA ALA A 24 -17.53 12.34 -13.39
C ALA A 24 -17.22 13.85 -13.38
N ASP A 25 -17.73 14.55 -12.38
CA ASP A 25 -17.46 15.98 -12.13
C ASP A 25 -16.26 16.20 -11.19
N ALA A 26 -15.89 17.47 -11.00
CA ALA A 26 -14.78 17.88 -10.14
C ALA A 26 -14.96 17.41 -8.68
N SER A 27 -16.20 17.37 -8.18
CA SER A 27 -16.50 16.96 -6.81
C SER A 27 -16.23 15.46 -6.62
N MET A 28 -16.61 14.64 -7.58
CA MET A 28 -16.31 13.20 -7.56
C MET A 28 -14.80 12.94 -7.60
N PHE A 29 -14.07 13.63 -8.47
CA PHE A 29 -12.61 13.50 -8.51
C PHE A 29 -11.95 14.00 -7.24
N ALA A 30 -12.44 15.07 -6.61
CA ALA A 30 -11.93 15.53 -5.32
C ALA A 30 -12.14 14.50 -4.21
N ILE A 31 -13.25 13.77 -4.20
CA ILE A 31 -13.49 12.67 -3.25
C ILE A 31 -12.51 11.54 -3.51
N LEU A 32 -12.34 11.10 -4.75
CA LEU A 32 -11.49 9.98 -5.13
C LEU A 32 -9.99 10.27 -4.99
N SER A 33 -9.57 11.54 -5.10
CA SER A 33 -8.17 11.91 -5.03
C SER A 33 -7.77 12.47 -3.67
N LYS A 34 -8.52 13.44 -3.10
CA LYS A 34 -8.10 14.19 -1.90
C LYS A 34 -8.74 13.69 -0.59
N LYS A 35 -9.93 13.06 -0.65
CA LYS A 35 -10.69 12.67 0.55
C LYS A 35 -10.70 11.16 0.82
N LEU A 36 -10.14 10.37 -0.07
CA LEU A 36 -10.16 8.92 0.05
C LEU A 36 -9.27 8.43 1.20
N TYR A 37 -8.13 9.08 1.42
CA TYR A 37 -7.09 8.63 2.34
C TYR A 37 -7.06 9.44 3.64
N SER A 38 -6.98 8.74 4.78
CA SER A 38 -6.78 9.38 6.10
C SER A 38 -5.30 9.68 6.37
N ASN A 39 -4.38 8.86 5.81
CA ASN A 39 -2.94 9.14 5.76
C ASN A 39 -2.46 9.16 4.30
N PRO A 40 -2.56 10.30 3.59
CA PRO A 40 -2.27 10.38 2.16
C PRO A 40 -0.82 10.00 1.82
N ILE A 41 0.18 10.43 2.61
CA ILE A 41 1.59 10.14 2.34
C ILE A 41 1.86 8.63 2.39
N GLN A 42 1.45 7.97 3.48
CA GLN A 42 1.63 6.52 3.62
C GLN A 42 0.89 5.77 2.52
N SER A 43 -0.32 6.21 2.17
CA SER A 43 -1.12 5.57 1.12
C SER A 43 -0.47 5.70 -0.25
N VAL A 44 0.07 6.87 -0.60
CA VAL A 44 0.82 7.06 -1.86
C VAL A 44 2.04 6.14 -1.91
N ILE A 45 2.85 6.11 -0.85
CA ILE A 45 4.03 5.24 -0.78
C ILE A 45 3.61 3.78 -0.94
N ARG A 46 2.59 3.32 -0.20
CA ARG A 46 2.08 1.96 -0.26
C ARG A 46 1.59 1.58 -1.67
N GLU A 47 0.78 2.43 -2.29
CA GLU A 47 0.23 2.14 -3.62
C GLU A 47 1.32 2.10 -4.70
N LEU A 48 2.27 3.05 -4.68
CA LEU A 48 3.37 3.07 -5.65
C LEU A 48 4.32 1.89 -5.45
N VAL A 49 4.71 1.59 -4.21
CA VAL A 49 5.56 0.45 -3.87
C VAL A 49 4.89 -0.88 -4.24
N SER A 50 3.60 -1.06 -3.91
CA SER A 50 2.87 -2.29 -4.25
C SER A 50 2.75 -2.48 -5.76
N ASN A 51 2.46 -1.41 -6.52
CA ASN A 51 2.37 -1.50 -7.98
C ASN A 51 3.73 -1.84 -8.62
N ALA A 52 4.81 -1.25 -8.11
CA ALA A 52 6.16 -1.51 -8.59
C ALA A 52 6.61 -2.96 -8.29
N ILE A 53 6.33 -3.47 -7.09
CA ILE A 53 6.61 -4.87 -6.73
C ILE A 53 5.78 -5.83 -7.61
N ASP A 54 4.48 -5.56 -7.79
CA ASP A 54 3.62 -6.36 -8.68
C ASP A 54 4.17 -6.40 -10.12
N ALA A 55 4.70 -5.27 -10.63
CA ALA A 55 5.28 -5.19 -11.96
C ALA A 55 6.56 -6.04 -12.09
N ASN A 56 7.45 -5.99 -11.09
CA ASN A 56 8.65 -6.83 -11.04
C ASN A 56 8.29 -8.32 -10.96
N ILE A 57 7.35 -8.70 -10.08
CA ILE A 57 6.89 -10.09 -9.95
C ILE A 57 6.29 -10.59 -11.26
N ALA A 58 5.42 -9.81 -11.90
CA ALA A 58 4.80 -10.17 -13.17
C ALA A 58 5.82 -10.33 -14.32
N ALA A 59 6.92 -9.60 -14.27
CA ALA A 59 8.03 -9.70 -15.23
C ALA A 59 9.06 -10.79 -14.88
N GLY A 60 8.94 -11.45 -13.70
CA GLY A 60 9.94 -12.40 -13.21
C GLY A 60 11.29 -11.75 -12.86
N VAL A 61 11.28 -10.48 -12.48
CA VAL A 61 12.48 -9.70 -12.16
C VAL A 61 12.73 -9.74 -10.66
N GLU A 62 13.93 -10.17 -10.27
CA GLU A 62 14.35 -10.25 -8.85
C GLU A 62 15.02 -8.97 -8.33
N ILE A 63 15.36 -8.01 -9.23
CA ILE A 63 15.97 -6.74 -8.86
C ILE A 63 14.99 -5.96 -7.96
N PRO A 64 15.43 -5.44 -6.80
CA PRO A 64 14.58 -4.61 -5.96
C PRO A 64 14.05 -3.37 -6.69
N ILE A 65 12.82 -2.99 -6.38
CA ILE A 65 12.31 -1.68 -6.78
C ILE A 65 13.14 -0.58 -6.12
N GLN A 66 13.23 0.57 -6.77
CA GLN A 66 14.00 1.71 -6.26
C GLN A 66 13.08 2.77 -5.67
N VAL A 67 13.46 3.31 -4.52
CA VAL A 67 12.77 4.44 -3.89
C VAL A 67 13.77 5.55 -3.60
N HIS A 68 13.43 6.76 -4.01
CA HIS A 68 14.17 7.99 -3.75
C HIS A 68 13.33 8.90 -2.86
N PHE A 69 13.90 9.30 -1.72
CA PHE A 69 13.25 10.22 -0.80
C PHE A 69 13.60 11.68 -1.11
N PRO A 70 12.64 12.59 -1.00
CA PRO A 70 12.90 14.01 -1.12
C PRO A 70 13.79 14.51 0.03
N ASN A 71 14.61 15.48 -0.26
CA ASN A 71 15.46 16.19 0.71
C ASN A 71 15.61 17.67 0.32
N THR A 72 16.38 18.44 1.06
CA THR A 72 16.55 19.87 0.83
C THR A 72 17.31 20.21 -0.46
N LEU A 73 18.09 19.29 -1.02
CA LEU A 73 18.85 19.47 -2.26
C LEU A 73 18.13 18.92 -3.48
N ASP A 74 17.32 17.88 -3.27
CA ASP A 74 16.49 17.23 -4.28
C ASP A 74 15.12 16.93 -3.69
N ASN A 75 14.16 17.74 -4.04
CA ASN A 75 12.80 17.65 -3.51
C ASN A 75 11.93 16.61 -4.22
N ILE A 76 12.52 15.70 -4.99
CA ILE A 76 11.79 14.68 -5.76
C ILE A 76 11.59 13.42 -4.91
N PHE A 77 10.35 12.97 -4.81
CA PHE A 77 10.02 11.60 -4.44
C PHE A 77 9.79 10.77 -5.68
N TYR A 78 10.34 9.56 -5.75
CA TYR A 78 9.98 8.61 -6.78
C TYR A 78 10.04 7.15 -6.35
N VAL A 79 9.27 6.33 -7.07
CA VAL A 79 9.35 4.87 -7.07
C VAL A 79 9.56 4.40 -8.49
N ARG A 80 10.52 3.46 -8.69
CA ARG A 80 10.84 2.85 -9.98
C ARG A 80 10.84 1.33 -9.88
N ASP A 81 10.19 0.67 -10.82
CA ASP A 81 10.30 -0.76 -11.06
C ASP A 81 11.18 -1.07 -12.29
N SER A 82 11.52 -2.35 -12.43
CA SER A 82 12.22 -2.92 -13.58
C SER A 82 11.33 -3.94 -14.32
N GLY A 83 10.02 -3.77 -14.23
CA GLY A 83 9.03 -4.60 -14.91
C GLY A 83 9.03 -4.43 -16.42
N ILE A 84 7.99 -4.93 -17.09
CA ILE A 84 7.87 -4.84 -18.56
C ILE A 84 7.55 -3.44 -19.07
N GLY A 85 7.22 -2.50 -18.18
CA GLY A 85 6.73 -1.18 -18.55
C GLY A 85 5.35 -1.19 -19.21
N MET A 86 4.96 -0.03 -19.75
CA MET A 86 3.66 0.20 -20.39
C MET A 86 3.85 0.86 -21.76
N ASP A 87 3.09 0.42 -22.74
CA ASP A 87 2.95 1.14 -23.99
C ASP A 87 1.95 2.32 -23.86
N GLU A 88 1.73 3.06 -24.94
CA GLU A 88 0.86 4.23 -24.92
C GLU A 88 -0.59 3.89 -24.54
N ASN A 89 -1.12 2.78 -25.05
CA ASN A 89 -2.49 2.37 -24.76
C ASN A 89 -2.66 1.92 -23.31
N GLU A 90 -1.68 1.20 -22.79
CA GLU A 90 -1.65 0.77 -21.40
C GLU A 90 -1.54 1.98 -20.44
N LEU A 91 -0.70 2.97 -20.77
CA LEU A 91 -0.61 4.23 -20.03
C LEU A 91 -1.95 4.98 -20.01
N ARG A 92 -2.63 5.08 -21.16
CA ARG A 92 -3.97 5.69 -21.25
C ARG A 92 -4.98 4.96 -20.36
N ASN A 93 -4.96 3.64 -20.35
CA ASN A 93 -5.84 2.82 -19.51
C ASN A 93 -5.56 3.00 -18.02
N VAL A 94 -4.28 3.08 -17.62
CA VAL A 94 -3.89 3.34 -16.22
C VAL A 94 -4.44 4.66 -15.72
N PHE A 95 -4.56 5.69 -16.56
CA PHE A 95 -5.12 6.99 -16.18
C PHE A 95 -6.65 7.04 -16.19
N THR A 96 -7.34 6.01 -16.64
CA THR A 96 -8.80 5.89 -16.53
C THR A 96 -9.19 5.42 -15.13
N TYR A 97 -10.06 6.17 -14.44
CA TYR A 97 -10.60 5.75 -13.14
C TYR A 97 -11.46 4.48 -13.31
N GLY A 98 -11.21 3.49 -12.48
CA GLY A 98 -11.83 2.17 -12.63
C GLY A 98 -11.26 1.31 -13.77
N GLY A 99 -10.35 1.83 -14.59
CA GLY A 99 -9.56 1.06 -15.55
C GLY A 99 -8.49 0.25 -14.80
N SER A 100 -8.72 -1.04 -14.62
CA SER A 100 -7.73 -1.94 -14.03
C SER A 100 -7.83 -3.29 -14.74
N ASN A 101 -6.73 -3.75 -15.29
CA ASN A 101 -6.60 -5.10 -15.86
C ASN A 101 -6.44 -6.17 -14.76
N LYS A 102 -6.46 -5.74 -13.47
CA LYS A 102 -6.16 -6.58 -12.29
C LYS A 102 -7.43 -7.11 -11.59
N ARG A 103 -8.63 -6.87 -12.12
CA ARG A 103 -9.91 -7.22 -11.45
C ARG A 103 -10.16 -8.72 -11.36
N ASP A 104 -9.61 -9.50 -12.27
CA ASP A 104 -9.91 -10.93 -12.42
C ASP A 104 -8.90 -11.84 -11.72
N SER A 105 -7.97 -11.29 -10.90
CA SER A 105 -6.91 -12.04 -10.25
C SER A 105 -6.73 -11.62 -8.79
N ASN A 106 -6.73 -12.61 -7.88
CA ASN A 106 -6.31 -12.45 -6.48
C ASN A 106 -4.77 -12.54 -6.31
N ALA A 107 -4.02 -12.65 -7.40
CA ALA A 107 -2.55 -12.75 -7.35
C ALA A 107 -1.83 -11.40 -7.23
N GLN A 108 -2.54 -10.27 -7.34
CA GLN A 108 -1.95 -8.94 -7.35
C GLN A 108 -2.46 -8.07 -6.19
N ILE A 109 -1.57 -7.26 -5.64
CA ILE A 109 -1.84 -6.41 -4.48
C ILE A 109 -2.78 -5.24 -4.84
N GLY A 110 -2.67 -4.67 -6.07
CA GLY A 110 -3.49 -3.54 -6.54
C GLY A 110 -4.75 -3.98 -7.29
N GLY A 111 -5.96 -3.44 -6.98
CA GLY A 111 -7.20 -3.94 -7.58
C GLY A 111 -8.28 -2.92 -7.98
N LEU A 112 -8.30 -1.73 -7.40
CA LEU A 112 -9.41 -0.78 -7.60
C LEU A 112 -9.20 0.25 -8.72
N GLY A 113 -8.03 0.25 -9.39
CA GLY A 113 -7.72 1.21 -10.46
C GLY A 113 -7.57 2.66 -9.99
N VAL A 114 -7.46 2.90 -8.69
CA VAL A 114 -7.24 4.23 -8.08
C VAL A 114 -5.79 4.43 -7.63
N GLY A 115 -5.05 3.36 -7.36
CA GLY A 115 -3.71 3.40 -6.77
C GLY A 115 -2.69 4.21 -7.59
N ALA A 116 -2.67 4.06 -8.92
CA ALA A 116 -1.77 4.82 -9.80
C ALA A 116 -2.08 6.33 -9.83
N LYS A 117 -3.25 6.77 -9.34
CA LYS A 117 -3.68 8.16 -9.23
C LYS A 117 -3.53 8.70 -7.79
N SER A 118 -3.08 7.86 -6.86
CA SER A 118 -2.88 8.24 -5.45
C SER A 118 -2.00 9.50 -5.27
N PRO A 119 -0.98 9.80 -6.11
CA PRO A 119 -0.21 11.03 -5.97
C PRO A 119 -1.06 12.31 -5.94
N PHE A 120 -2.22 12.36 -6.60
CA PHE A 120 -3.13 13.51 -6.53
C PHE A 120 -3.69 13.79 -5.13
N SER A 121 -3.51 12.88 -4.17
CA SER A 121 -3.89 13.14 -2.78
C SER A 121 -2.92 14.10 -2.06
N ILE A 122 -1.70 14.27 -2.58
CA ILE A 122 -0.63 15.07 -1.96
C ILE A 122 0.05 16.05 -2.92
N THR A 123 -0.19 15.95 -4.23
CA THR A 123 0.38 16.86 -5.23
C THR A 123 -0.63 17.20 -6.33
N GLU A 124 -0.48 18.35 -6.96
CA GLU A 124 -1.32 18.77 -8.10
C GLU A 124 -0.80 18.21 -9.44
N SER A 125 0.43 17.66 -9.47
CA SER A 125 1.00 17.05 -10.66
C SER A 125 2.05 16.00 -10.32
N PHE A 126 2.16 14.99 -11.19
CA PHE A 126 3.21 13.98 -11.15
C PHE A 126 3.54 13.50 -12.56
N THR A 127 4.71 12.94 -12.73
CA THR A 127 5.17 12.41 -14.01
C THR A 127 5.30 10.90 -13.95
N VAL A 128 4.94 10.25 -15.04
CA VAL A 128 5.13 8.81 -15.26
C VAL A 128 6.05 8.63 -16.45
N GLU A 129 7.19 7.98 -16.24
CA GLU A 129 8.06 7.46 -17.30
C GLU A 129 7.85 5.96 -17.38
N SER A 130 7.59 5.43 -18.56
CA SER A 130 7.45 4.00 -18.74
C SER A 130 8.15 3.53 -20.02
N ALA A 131 9.02 2.54 -19.86
CA ALA A 131 9.86 2.00 -20.91
C ALA A 131 9.40 0.57 -21.25
N LYS A 132 8.98 0.38 -22.50
CA LYS A 132 8.53 -0.91 -23.04
C LYS A 132 8.91 -1.05 -24.51
N ASN A 133 9.40 -2.24 -24.89
CA ASN A 133 9.75 -2.58 -26.26
C ASN A 133 10.72 -1.58 -26.94
N GLY A 134 11.73 -1.12 -26.18
CA GLY A 134 12.76 -0.22 -26.71
C GLY A 134 12.34 1.25 -26.76
N VAL A 135 11.17 1.62 -26.25
CA VAL A 135 10.65 3.00 -26.25
C VAL A 135 10.26 3.41 -24.84
N LYS A 136 10.85 4.53 -24.38
CA LYS A 136 10.46 5.20 -23.13
C LYS A 136 9.49 6.33 -23.44
N ARG A 137 8.35 6.33 -22.77
CA ARG A 137 7.32 7.36 -22.87
C ARG A 137 7.19 8.11 -21.57
N THR A 138 7.04 9.43 -21.68
CA THR A 138 6.86 10.31 -20.54
C THR A 138 5.49 10.97 -20.60
N ALA A 139 4.71 10.78 -19.56
CA ALA A 139 3.39 11.38 -19.39
C ALA A 139 3.36 12.29 -18.17
N LEU A 140 2.96 13.54 -18.35
CA LEU A 140 2.64 14.47 -17.26
C LEU A 140 1.18 14.31 -16.88
N CYS A 141 0.92 14.01 -15.62
CA CYS A 141 -0.41 13.98 -15.00
C CYS A 141 -0.59 15.23 -14.16
N PHE A 142 -1.71 15.94 -14.30
CA PHE A 142 -1.92 17.19 -13.60
C PHE A 142 -3.41 17.47 -13.36
N MET A 143 -3.72 18.25 -12.34
CA MET A 143 -5.07 18.72 -12.07
C MET A 143 -5.39 19.91 -12.97
N GLY A 144 -6.43 19.78 -13.78
CA GLY A 144 -6.89 20.86 -14.65
C GLY A 144 -7.55 21.99 -13.86
N PRO A 145 -7.72 23.19 -14.46
CA PRO A 145 -8.34 24.32 -13.80
C PRO A 145 -9.82 24.10 -13.45
N ASP A 146 -10.44 23.11 -14.08
CA ASP A 146 -11.80 22.64 -13.80
C ASP A 146 -11.86 21.61 -12.66
N GLY A 147 -10.74 21.35 -11.96
CA GLY A 147 -10.64 20.36 -10.88
C GLY A 147 -10.68 18.90 -11.37
N ARG A 148 -10.54 18.65 -12.67
CA ARG A 148 -10.48 17.29 -13.22
C ARG A 148 -9.04 16.89 -13.53
N PRO A 149 -8.63 15.66 -13.17
CA PRO A 149 -7.29 15.17 -13.50
C PRO A 149 -7.17 14.97 -15.03
N ARG A 150 -6.02 15.35 -15.54
CA ARG A 150 -5.64 15.22 -16.95
C ARG A 150 -4.27 14.60 -17.08
N PHE A 151 -3.97 14.04 -18.23
CA PHE A 151 -2.61 13.65 -18.56
C PHE A 151 -2.26 14.09 -19.99
N LYS A 152 -0.97 14.29 -20.24
CA LYS A 152 -0.42 14.63 -21.55
C LYS A 152 0.87 13.87 -21.77
N MET A 153 0.97 13.19 -22.92
CA MET A 153 2.25 12.65 -23.39
C MET A 153 3.17 13.80 -23.75
N ILE A 154 4.33 13.88 -23.13
CA ILE A 154 5.27 15.01 -23.28
C ILE A 154 6.63 14.60 -23.85
N GLY A 155 6.91 13.30 -23.95
CA GLY A 155 8.13 12.79 -24.51
C GLY A 155 8.04 11.33 -24.94
N GLU A 156 8.81 10.99 -25.95
CA GLU A 156 9.08 9.63 -26.41
C GLU A 156 10.55 9.56 -26.84
N GLU A 157 11.29 8.55 -26.39
CA GLU A 157 12.69 8.34 -26.77
C GLU A 157 13.04 6.85 -26.80
N ASN A 158 14.05 6.48 -27.59
CA ASN A 158 14.56 5.13 -27.62
C ASN A 158 15.34 4.82 -26.33
N THR A 159 15.20 3.60 -25.83
CA THR A 159 15.88 3.15 -24.61
C THR A 159 16.16 1.66 -24.65
N SER A 160 17.20 1.23 -23.94
CA SER A 160 17.44 -0.19 -23.62
C SER A 160 16.83 -0.61 -22.28
N GLU A 161 16.27 0.34 -21.51
CA GLU A 161 15.66 0.07 -20.21
C GLU A 161 14.23 -0.49 -20.36
N SER A 162 13.74 -1.09 -19.27
CA SER A 162 12.34 -1.46 -19.11
C SER A 162 11.85 -1.08 -17.71
N GLY A 163 10.54 -1.01 -17.52
CA GLY A 163 9.92 -0.68 -16.24
C GLY A 163 9.25 0.67 -16.22
N THR A 164 8.79 1.07 -15.04
CA THR A 164 8.06 2.32 -14.85
C THR A 164 8.63 3.11 -13.67
N LYS A 165 8.73 4.43 -13.81
CA LYS A 165 9.09 5.38 -12.77
C LYS A 165 7.97 6.39 -12.62
N ILE A 166 7.49 6.56 -11.38
CA ILE A 166 6.51 7.60 -11.02
C ILE A 166 7.21 8.57 -10.06
N TYR A 167 7.17 9.86 -10.38
CA TYR A 167 7.84 10.87 -9.57
C TYR A 167 7.08 12.19 -9.52
N PHE A 168 7.28 12.94 -8.43
CA PHE A 168 6.74 14.27 -8.21
C PHE A 168 7.59 15.07 -7.23
N SER A 169 7.47 16.40 -7.31
CA SER A 169 8.10 17.31 -6.34
C SER A 169 7.29 17.36 -5.04
N VAL A 170 7.99 17.40 -3.94
CA VAL A 170 7.45 17.58 -2.59
C VAL A 170 7.84 18.99 -2.12
N ALA A 171 6.85 19.83 -1.79
CA ALA A 171 7.11 21.20 -1.36
C ALA A 171 7.69 21.26 0.06
N ASP A 172 7.09 20.49 0.98
CA ASP A 172 7.43 20.48 2.40
C ASP A 172 7.27 19.08 3.01
N GLY A 173 7.81 18.89 4.21
CA GLY A 173 7.56 17.68 4.99
C GLY A 173 8.34 16.45 4.54
N TYR A 174 9.54 16.61 4.01
CA TYR A 174 10.40 15.51 3.52
C TYR A 174 10.57 14.36 4.52
N ALA A 175 10.72 14.69 5.81
CA ALA A 175 10.87 13.69 6.86
C ALA A 175 9.63 12.77 7.00
N ASN A 176 8.43 13.27 6.64
CA ASN A 176 7.22 12.47 6.72
C ASN A 176 7.23 11.33 5.69
N PHE A 177 7.84 11.52 4.50
CA PHE A 177 7.96 10.45 3.51
C PHE A 177 8.79 9.30 4.05
N ILE A 178 9.90 9.59 4.73
CA ILE A 178 10.74 8.56 5.35
C ILE A 178 9.97 7.87 6.48
N ARG A 179 9.34 8.64 7.38
CA ARG A 179 8.58 8.09 8.49
C ARG A 179 7.45 7.17 8.03
N GLU A 180 6.62 7.63 7.10
CA GLU A 180 5.47 6.88 6.60
C GLU A 180 5.86 5.68 5.71
N SER A 181 7.12 5.64 5.21
CA SER A 181 7.63 4.47 4.49
C SER A 181 8.03 3.30 5.41
N VAL A 182 8.34 3.57 6.69
CA VAL A 182 8.81 2.53 7.62
C VAL A 182 7.82 1.37 7.75
N PRO A 183 6.53 1.56 8.07
CA PRO A 183 5.58 0.46 8.16
C PRO A 183 5.33 -0.20 6.79
N VAL A 184 5.36 0.56 5.70
CA VAL A 184 5.20 0.01 4.35
C VAL A 184 6.36 -0.94 4.02
N PHE A 185 7.61 -0.51 4.27
CA PHE A 185 8.78 -1.32 3.95
C PHE A 185 8.96 -2.49 4.92
N LEU A 186 8.55 -2.35 6.18
CA LEU A 186 8.61 -3.42 7.17
C LEU A 186 7.82 -4.67 6.72
N PHE A 187 6.64 -4.46 6.13
CA PHE A 187 5.72 -5.52 5.75
C PHE A 187 5.68 -5.83 4.24
N SER A 188 6.26 -4.98 3.38
CA SER A 188 6.25 -5.22 1.92
C SER A 188 6.82 -6.59 1.54
N VAL A 189 6.33 -7.19 0.47
CA VAL A 189 6.79 -8.51 -0.02
C VAL A 189 8.28 -8.49 -0.35
N GLN A 190 8.77 -7.38 -0.91
CA GLN A 190 10.18 -7.15 -1.23
C GLN A 190 10.67 -5.88 -0.55
N MET A 191 11.90 -5.90 -0.01
CA MET A 191 12.54 -4.68 0.50
C MET A 191 12.96 -3.78 -0.67
N PRO A 192 12.46 -2.54 -0.73
CA PRO A 192 12.94 -1.57 -1.71
C PRO A 192 14.42 -1.25 -1.55
N GLU A 193 15.10 -0.93 -2.64
CA GLU A 193 16.40 -0.26 -2.64
C GLU A 193 16.20 1.23 -2.35
N ILE A 194 16.71 1.70 -1.23
CA ILE A 194 16.68 3.13 -0.86
C ILE A 194 17.90 3.81 -1.47
N LEU A 195 17.68 4.68 -2.44
CA LEU A 195 18.78 5.32 -3.19
C LEU A 195 19.46 6.47 -2.44
N ASN A 196 18.69 7.13 -1.54
CA ASN A 196 19.19 8.23 -0.71
C ASN A 196 18.48 8.25 0.63
N GLY A 197 19.06 8.95 1.62
CA GLY A 197 18.43 9.08 2.94
C GLY A 197 18.42 7.78 3.77
N VAL A 198 19.26 6.78 3.46
CA VAL A 198 19.35 5.51 4.19
C VAL A 198 19.63 5.72 5.68
N GLU A 199 20.55 6.63 6.01
CA GLU A 199 20.87 6.95 7.41
C GLU A 199 19.66 7.56 8.13
N THR A 200 18.97 8.50 7.50
CA THR A 200 17.75 9.12 8.06
C THR A 200 16.65 8.08 8.23
N PHE A 201 16.48 7.17 7.25
CA PHE A 201 15.54 6.07 7.34
C PHE A 201 15.85 5.17 8.55
N CYS A 202 17.11 4.78 8.73
CA CYS A 202 17.54 3.95 9.86
C CYS A 202 17.30 4.66 11.20
N ASN A 203 17.58 5.96 11.29
CA ASN A 203 17.32 6.74 12.50
C ASN A 203 15.82 6.81 12.83
N VAL A 204 14.96 7.04 11.84
CA VAL A 204 13.50 7.07 12.01
C VAL A 204 12.95 5.68 12.38
N ALA A 205 13.48 4.62 11.79
CA ALA A 205 13.14 3.23 12.12
C ALA A 205 13.80 2.74 13.42
N ASP A 206 14.53 3.59 14.14
CA ASP A 206 15.27 3.25 15.38
C ASP A 206 16.17 2.02 15.22
N VAL A 207 16.89 1.90 14.09
CA VAL A 207 17.84 0.83 13.78
C VAL A 207 19.23 1.39 13.48
N LYS A 208 20.29 0.61 13.72
CA LYS A 208 21.66 1.03 13.50
C LYS A 208 22.03 1.16 12.02
N ASN A 209 21.44 0.29 11.20
CA ASN A 209 21.69 0.22 9.77
C ASN A 209 20.61 -0.60 9.05
N ILE A 210 20.65 -0.62 7.73
CA ILE A 210 19.67 -1.30 6.89
C ILE A 210 19.67 -2.83 7.10
N GLU A 211 20.78 -3.43 7.48
CA GLU A 211 20.85 -4.87 7.78
C GLU A 211 20.08 -5.24 9.05
N GLU A 212 20.09 -4.36 10.04
CA GLU A 212 19.26 -4.54 11.23
C GLU A 212 17.77 -4.44 10.88
N PHE A 213 17.38 -3.49 10.00
CA PHE A 213 16.01 -3.40 9.50
C PHE A 213 15.59 -4.67 8.74
N ARG A 214 16.48 -5.24 7.91
CA ARG A 214 16.25 -6.52 7.23
C ARG A 214 16.03 -7.69 8.21
N LYS A 215 16.72 -7.68 9.35
CA LYS A 215 16.48 -8.69 10.42
C LYS A 215 15.09 -8.52 11.05
N LEU A 216 14.63 -7.29 11.27
CA LEU A 216 13.26 -7.02 11.73
C LEU A 216 12.21 -7.53 10.73
N ARG A 217 12.42 -7.28 9.44
CA ARG A 217 11.54 -7.80 8.38
C ARG A 217 11.39 -9.32 8.44
N LYS A 218 12.48 -10.05 8.63
CA LYS A 218 12.43 -11.52 8.75
C LYS A 218 11.57 -12.01 9.92
N LEU A 219 11.44 -11.22 10.99
CA LEU A 219 10.56 -11.57 12.11
C LEU A 219 9.08 -11.45 11.74
N VAL A 220 8.74 -10.52 10.87
CA VAL A 220 7.34 -10.24 10.50
C VAL A 220 6.86 -10.96 9.22
N GLU A 221 7.71 -11.77 8.59
CA GLU A 221 7.38 -12.51 7.36
C GLU A 221 6.38 -13.66 7.59
N LYS A 222 6.19 -14.10 8.81
CA LYS A 222 5.30 -15.20 9.19
C LYS A 222 4.42 -14.80 10.37
N ASP A 223 3.38 -15.58 10.61
CA ASP A 223 2.56 -15.44 11.82
C ASP A 223 3.44 -15.44 13.06
N SER A 224 3.27 -14.44 13.89
CA SER A 224 4.14 -14.22 15.04
C SER A 224 3.42 -13.48 16.15
N HIS A 225 3.78 -13.86 17.39
CA HIS A 225 3.43 -13.11 18.58
C HIS A 225 4.71 -12.67 19.26
N PHE A 226 4.82 -11.39 19.52
CA PHE A 226 5.94 -10.80 20.26
C PHE A 226 5.43 -10.17 21.52
N CYS A 227 6.12 -10.49 22.65
CA CYS A 227 5.90 -9.90 23.96
C CYS A 227 7.15 -9.15 24.39
N ARG A 228 7.09 -8.50 25.56
CA ARG A 228 8.26 -7.87 26.18
C ARG A 228 9.46 -8.83 26.16
N PRO A 229 10.68 -8.29 25.95
CA PRO A 229 11.90 -9.09 25.75
C PRO A 229 12.12 -10.19 26.80
N HIS A 230 11.88 -9.92 28.08
CA HIS A 230 12.02 -10.87 29.18
C HIS A 230 11.00 -12.03 29.16
N MET A 231 9.97 -11.96 28.31
CA MET A 231 8.96 -13.00 28.10
C MET A 231 9.22 -13.80 26.82
N VAL A 232 10.26 -13.45 26.07
CA VAL A 232 10.64 -14.11 24.82
C VAL A 232 11.68 -15.19 25.15
N GLY A 233 11.51 -16.40 24.64
CA GLY A 233 12.44 -17.52 24.87
C GLY A 233 13.87 -17.22 24.41
N PRO A 234 14.85 -18.00 24.87
CA PRO A 234 16.29 -17.72 24.68
C PRO A 234 16.76 -17.64 23.23
N ASP A 235 15.98 -18.18 22.28
CA ASP A 235 16.32 -18.18 20.85
C ASP A 235 15.97 -16.89 20.12
N LYS A 236 15.26 -15.95 20.76
CA LYS A 236 14.92 -14.65 20.17
C LYS A 236 15.83 -13.55 20.72
N ASN A 237 16.49 -12.85 19.82
CA ASN A 237 17.34 -11.72 20.18
C ASN A 237 16.47 -10.62 20.80
N GLU A 238 16.58 -10.48 22.14
CA GLU A 238 15.82 -9.52 22.97
C GLU A 238 15.89 -8.09 22.42
N TYR A 239 17.06 -7.67 21.96
CA TYR A 239 17.27 -6.35 21.38
C TYR A 239 16.44 -6.15 20.12
N ILE A 240 16.44 -7.12 19.20
CA ILE A 240 15.70 -7.04 17.92
C ILE A 240 14.19 -7.05 18.16
N VAL A 241 13.70 -7.84 19.11
CA VAL A 241 12.27 -7.85 19.49
C VAL A 241 11.86 -6.51 20.09
N THR A 242 12.68 -5.90 20.95
CA THR A 242 12.41 -4.56 21.51
C THR A 242 12.29 -3.51 20.39
N LYS A 243 13.21 -3.54 19.42
CA LYS A 243 13.14 -2.63 18.26
C LYS A 243 11.87 -2.83 17.44
N LEU A 244 11.46 -4.08 17.20
CA LEU A 244 10.21 -4.38 16.50
C LEU A 244 9.00 -3.81 17.25
N LEU A 245 8.90 -4.04 18.55
CA LEU A 245 7.82 -3.50 19.39
C LEU A 245 7.79 -1.96 19.37
N ASN A 246 8.95 -1.31 19.45
CA ASN A 246 9.06 0.14 19.35
C ASN A 246 8.57 0.68 18.01
N ILE A 247 8.95 0.04 16.90
CA ILE A 247 8.48 0.44 15.57
C ILE A 247 6.98 0.21 15.43
N THR A 248 6.50 -1.00 15.73
CA THR A 248 5.09 -1.34 15.53
C THR A 248 4.16 -0.50 16.40
N SER A 249 4.55 -0.15 17.62
CA SER A 249 3.76 0.70 18.51
C SER A 249 3.56 2.14 18.02
N GLN A 250 4.39 2.61 17.09
CA GLN A 250 4.24 3.94 16.50
C GLN A 250 3.14 4.00 15.42
N PHE A 251 2.77 2.87 14.84
CA PHE A 251 1.91 2.79 13.67
C PHE A 251 0.66 1.92 13.85
N PHE A 252 0.63 1.02 14.83
CA PHE A 252 -0.42 0.01 14.99
C PHE A 252 -0.85 -0.13 16.44
N SER A 253 -2.05 -0.70 16.66
CA SER A 253 -2.66 -0.89 17.99
C SER A 253 -2.29 -2.22 18.67
N GLY A 254 -1.37 -3.00 18.11
CA GLY A 254 -0.87 -4.24 18.71
C GLY A 254 -1.37 -5.52 18.03
N ASN A 255 -2.41 -5.44 17.21
CA ASN A 255 -2.88 -6.57 16.40
C ASN A 255 -2.81 -6.19 14.93
N ILE A 256 -1.99 -6.91 14.17
CA ILE A 256 -1.69 -6.59 12.77
C ILE A 256 -2.05 -7.78 11.89
N VAL A 257 -2.80 -7.52 10.84
CA VAL A 257 -3.02 -8.46 9.74
C VAL A 257 -2.25 -8.00 8.53
N VAL A 258 -1.57 -8.93 7.86
CA VAL A 258 -0.81 -8.65 6.63
C VAL A 258 -1.43 -9.41 5.47
N MET A 259 -1.85 -8.70 4.42
CA MET A 259 -2.32 -9.28 3.16
C MET A 259 -1.49 -8.76 1.99
N GLY A 260 -0.76 -9.66 1.32
CA GLY A 260 0.10 -9.28 0.17
C GLY A 260 1.16 -8.24 0.51
N GLY A 261 1.70 -8.26 1.73
CA GLY A 261 2.68 -7.29 2.19
C GLY A 261 2.10 -5.94 2.64
N VAL A 262 0.79 -5.81 2.70
CA VAL A 262 0.10 -4.61 3.23
C VAL A 262 -0.38 -4.91 4.65
N PRO A 263 0.10 -4.16 5.66
CA PRO A 263 -0.35 -4.30 7.03
C PRO A 263 -1.67 -3.55 7.28
N TYR A 264 -2.53 -4.15 8.07
CA TYR A 264 -3.79 -3.59 8.55
C TYR A 264 -3.85 -3.70 10.07
N ASP A 265 -4.15 -2.60 10.72
CA ASP A 265 -4.43 -2.60 12.15
C ASP A 265 -5.79 -3.26 12.43
N VAL A 266 -5.85 -4.12 13.46
CA VAL A 266 -7.07 -4.87 13.78
C VAL A 266 -7.71 -4.32 15.04
N ASP A 267 -8.90 -3.78 14.89
CA ASP A 267 -9.75 -3.41 16.01
C ASP A 267 -10.43 -4.66 16.59
N ILE A 268 -9.87 -5.17 17.66
CA ILE A 268 -10.35 -6.37 18.36
C ILE A 268 -11.78 -6.20 18.87
N SER A 269 -12.20 -4.98 19.19
CA SER A 269 -13.57 -4.71 19.65
C SER A 269 -14.60 -4.94 18.54
N GLN A 270 -14.22 -4.72 17.27
CA GLN A 270 -15.04 -5.02 16.11
C GLN A 270 -15.10 -6.53 15.83
N VAL A 271 -13.97 -7.23 16.01
CA VAL A 271 -13.89 -8.68 15.81
C VAL A 271 -14.75 -9.45 16.81
N TRP A 272 -14.74 -9.02 18.08
CA TRP A 272 -15.43 -9.66 19.19
C TRP A 272 -16.54 -8.77 19.78
N SER A 273 -17.30 -8.07 18.91
CA SER A 273 -18.31 -7.11 19.31
C SER A 273 -19.38 -7.70 20.27
N GLU A 274 -19.66 -9.00 20.17
CA GLU A 274 -20.64 -9.69 21.02
C GLU A 274 -20.04 -10.34 22.28
N ASN A 275 -18.72 -10.37 22.40
CA ASN A 275 -18.02 -11.03 23.52
C ASN A 275 -16.89 -10.18 24.10
N TYR A 276 -17.26 -9.23 24.94
CA TYR A 276 -16.34 -8.31 25.60
C TYR A 276 -15.19 -9.01 26.36
N LYS A 277 -15.47 -10.14 27.03
CA LYS A 277 -14.42 -10.87 27.78
C LYS A 277 -13.33 -11.41 26.85
N VAL A 278 -13.72 -11.97 25.72
CA VAL A 278 -12.79 -12.45 24.70
C VAL A 278 -12.04 -11.28 24.07
N SER A 279 -12.75 -10.18 23.77
CA SER A 279 -12.13 -8.96 23.26
C SER A 279 -10.99 -8.46 24.19
N GLN A 280 -11.22 -8.48 25.50
CA GLN A 280 -10.18 -8.07 26.48
C GLN A 280 -8.96 -9.00 26.49
N MET A 281 -9.10 -10.29 26.22
CA MET A 281 -7.97 -11.24 26.18
C MET A 281 -6.99 -10.95 25.04
N PHE A 282 -7.50 -10.43 23.92
CA PHE A 282 -6.73 -10.14 22.70
C PHE A 282 -6.46 -8.63 22.52
N ASN A 283 -6.92 -7.79 23.43
CA ASN A 283 -6.60 -6.37 23.42
C ASN A 283 -5.18 -6.17 23.94
N PHE A 284 -4.21 -6.24 23.02
CA PHE A 284 -2.81 -6.07 23.33
C PHE A 284 -2.48 -4.58 23.48
N ASP A 285 -1.75 -4.26 24.53
CA ASP A 285 -1.17 -2.94 24.66
C ASP A 285 0.08 -2.86 23.75
N ASN A 286 0.12 -1.86 22.91
CA ASN A 286 1.12 -1.68 21.84
C ASN A 286 2.57 -1.64 22.32
N TYR A 287 2.80 -1.39 23.60
CA TYR A 287 4.15 -1.27 24.17
C TYR A 287 4.70 -2.58 24.68
N SER A 288 3.84 -3.57 24.92
CA SER A 288 4.24 -4.82 25.51
C SER A 288 4.05 -6.05 24.66
N LYS A 289 3.14 -5.99 23.70
CA LYS A 289 2.80 -7.11 22.83
C LYS A 289 2.38 -6.67 21.44
N VAL A 290 2.74 -7.45 20.42
CA VAL A 290 2.21 -7.36 19.08
C VAL A 290 1.93 -8.76 18.54
N ALA A 291 0.78 -8.92 17.89
CA ALA A 291 0.43 -10.12 17.13
C ALA A 291 0.37 -9.78 15.64
N ILE A 292 1.00 -10.60 14.82
CA ILE A 292 1.07 -10.43 13.36
C ILE A 292 0.56 -11.71 12.72
N PHE A 293 -0.50 -11.59 11.91
CA PHE A 293 -1.12 -12.70 11.19
C PHE A 293 -1.11 -12.44 9.70
N HIS A 294 -0.68 -13.41 8.92
CA HIS A 294 -0.70 -13.35 7.47
C HIS A 294 -1.95 -13.99 6.90
N PHE A 295 -2.58 -13.31 5.97
CA PHE A 295 -3.76 -13.79 5.26
C PHE A 295 -3.51 -13.75 3.74
N PRO A 296 -4.08 -14.69 2.98
CA PRO A 296 -4.06 -14.63 1.52
C PRO A 296 -4.71 -13.34 1.00
N ILE A 297 -4.21 -12.82 -0.11
CA ILE A 297 -4.81 -11.65 -0.76
C ILE A 297 -6.29 -11.94 -1.07
N GLY A 298 -7.18 -11.02 -0.68
CA GLY A 298 -8.62 -11.13 -0.94
C GLY A 298 -9.39 -12.02 0.06
N SER A 299 -8.75 -12.58 1.09
CA SER A 299 -9.45 -13.38 2.11
C SER A 299 -10.19 -12.53 3.13
N LEU A 300 -9.79 -11.28 3.35
CA LEU A 300 -10.47 -10.33 4.22
C LEU A 300 -10.94 -9.13 3.42
N ALA A 301 -12.10 -8.59 3.78
CA ALA A 301 -12.60 -7.35 3.20
C ALA A 301 -11.88 -6.12 3.79
N PHE A 302 -11.65 -5.09 2.97
CA PHE A 302 -11.05 -3.82 3.38
C PHE A 302 -11.78 -2.65 2.73
N GLN A 303 -11.59 -1.46 3.28
CA GLN A 303 -12.16 -0.21 2.77
C GLN A 303 -11.55 0.17 1.41
N ALA A 304 -12.25 1.00 0.64
CA ALA A 304 -11.78 1.46 -0.68
C ALA A 304 -10.41 2.16 -0.64
N SER A 305 -10.08 2.84 0.48
CA SER A 305 -8.77 3.44 0.72
C SER A 305 -7.66 2.42 1.00
N ARG A 306 -8.00 1.16 1.31
CA ARG A 306 -7.06 0.12 1.74
C ARG A 306 -6.24 0.49 2.99
N GLU A 307 -6.77 1.37 3.82
CA GLU A 307 -6.12 1.75 5.09
C GLU A 307 -6.64 0.94 6.27
N LYS A 308 -7.87 0.42 6.17
CA LYS A 308 -8.53 -0.33 7.25
C LYS A 308 -9.27 -1.54 6.71
N LEU A 309 -9.43 -2.54 7.58
CA LEU A 309 -10.31 -3.67 7.31
C LEU A 309 -11.78 -3.22 7.33
N ASN A 310 -12.60 -3.94 6.55
CA ASN A 310 -14.06 -3.86 6.64
C ASN A 310 -14.55 -5.10 7.40
N TYR A 311 -15.11 -4.90 8.57
CA TYR A 311 -15.53 -5.97 9.49
C TYR A 311 -16.87 -6.58 9.09
N THR A 312 -16.94 -7.14 7.87
CA THR A 312 -18.05 -7.99 7.44
C THR A 312 -18.11 -9.25 8.32
N GLU A 313 -19.25 -9.94 8.34
CA GLU A 313 -19.39 -11.18 9.11
C GLU A 313 -18.37 -12.25 8.70
N ASP A 314 -18.03 -12.33 7.41
CA ASP A 314 -17.00 -13.25 6.93
C ASP A 314 -15.60 -12.82 7.41
N THR A 315 -15.25 -11.55 7.31
CA THR A 315 -13.97 -11.01 7.84
C THR A 315 -13.84 -11.30 9.34
N LYS A 316 -14.89 -11.05 10.13
CA LYS A 316 -14.89 -11.36 11.58
C LYS A 316 -14.66 -12.84 11.84
N LYS A 317 -15.37 -13.73 11.15
CA LYS A 317 -15.21 -15.19 11.28
C LYS A 317 -13.81 -15.67 10.91
N GLN A 318 -13.24 -15.14 9.84
CA GLN A 318 -11.88 -15.47 9.42
C GLN A 318 -10.83 -15.04 10.49
N LEU A 319 -10.97 -13.83 11.01
CA LEU A 319 -10.13 -13.32 12.08
C LEU A 319 -10.29 -14.17 13.36
N GLN A 320 -11.52 -14.40 13.82
CA GLN A 320 -11.80 -15.20 15.01
C GLN A 320 -11.16 -16.59 14.97
N LYS A 321 -11.19 -17.28 13.82
CA LYS A 321 -10.54 -18.57 13.63
C LYS A 321 -9.00 -18.52 13.80
N ARG A 322 -8.41 -17.34 13.63
CA ARG A 322 -6.96 -17.18 13.71
C ARG A 322 -6.48 -16.89 15.13
N TYR A 323 -7.35 -16.33 15.96
CA TYR A 323 -7.06 -16.01 17.36
C TYR A 323 -7.33 -17.18 18.32
N VAL A 324 -8.08 -18.19 17.89
CA VAL A 324 -8.43 -19.40 18.65
C VAL A 324 -7.70 -20.62 18.10
#